data_4f058c1b9645e1a88316947a19604d4d
#
_entry.id   4f058c1b9645e1a88316947a19604d4d
#
_cell.length_a   1.000
_cell.length_b   1.000
_cell.length_c   1.000
_cell.angle_alpha   90.00
_cell.angle_beta   90.00
_cell.angle_gamma   90.00
#
_symmetry.space_group_name_H-M   'P 1'
#
loop_
_entity.id
_entity.type
_entity.pdbx_description
1 polymer ?
#
loop_
_entity_poly.entity_id
_entity_poly.type
_entity_poly.pdbx_seq_one_letter_code
_entity_poly.pdbx_strand_id
1 'polypeptide(L)'
;MAEIALQPNLTADGNDGPAMLSTIRQLPRTVWLIGFISLVNDSSSEMLYPLIPLYLSSVLMAGPRALGIIEGVAEATASLLKLFSGVVVDRTRHSKPWIVIGYGLAAFGRPLIAFVTSWPGLLVIRFADRVGKGFRSSPRDALLAGSVGPDQRGVAFGFHRAMDNAGAVIGPLVASALLVAGT
;
A
#
# COMPACT_ATOMS: atom_id res chain seq x y z
N MET A 1 43.84 1.54 26.70
CA MET A 1 42.62 1.24 27.50
C MET A 1 41.60 2.28 27.13
N ALA A 2 40.69 1.94 26.19
CA ALA A 2 39.60 2.84 25.79
C ALA A 2 38.33 2.38 26.52
N GLU A 3 37.85 3.29 27.34
CA GLU A 3 36.64 3.15 28.17
C GLU A 3 35.43 3.15 27.25
N ILE A 4 34.79 1.98 27.11
CA ILE A 4 33.51 1.84 26.44
C ILE A 4 32.47 2.43 27.40
N ALA A 5 32.07 3.69 27.13
CA ALA A 5 30.94 4.31 27.81
C ALA A 5 29.67 3.50 27.49
N LEU A 6 29.20 2.75 28.49
CA LEU A 6 27.88 2.11 28.47
C LEU A 6 26.81 3.18 28.24
N GLN A 7 26.11 3.05 27.16
CA GLN A 7 24.92 3.87 26.88
C GLN A 7 23.83 3.56 27.93
N PRO A 8 23.16 4.58 28.47
CA PRO A 8 22.14 4.37 29.48
C PRO A 8 20.89 3.76 28.87
N ASN A 9 20.58 2.59 29.36
CA ASN A 9 19.28 2.03 29.71
C ASN A 9 18.07 2.50 28.87
N LEU A 10 17.76 1.74 27.81
CA LEU A 10 16.43 1.71 27.22
C LEU A 10 15.49 0.98 28.22
N THR A 11 15.12 1.63 29.30
CA THR A 11 13.93 1.22 30.04
C THR A 11 12.73 1.55 29.15
N ALA A 12 12.14 0.51 28.56
CA ALA A 12 10.80 0.56 28.01
C ALA A 12 9.83 0.81 29.19
N ASP A 13 9.66 2.07 29.54
CA ASP A 13 8.60 2.51 30.43
C ASP A 13 7.28 2.30 29.68
N GLY A 14 6.46 1.35 30.12
CA GLY A 14 5.18 0.98 29.50
C GLY A 14 4.10 2.06 29.56
N ASN A 15 4.48 3.34 29.67
CA ASN A 15 3.58 4.49 29.76
C ASN A 15 3.67 5.43 28.54
N ASP A 16 4.20 4.96 27.42
CA ASP A 16 4.38 5.79 26.19
C ASP A 16 3.10 6.07 25.40
N GLY A 17 2.00 5.45 25.77
CA GLY A 17 0.71 5.56 25.07
C GLY A 17 0.21 7.01 24.92
N PRO A 18 0.08 7.81 26.00
CA PRO A 18 -0.41 9.19 25.89
C PRO A 18 0.57 10.11 25.16
N ALA A 19 1.89 9.89 25.31
CA ALA A 19 2.92 10.65 24.62
C ALA A 19 2.91 10.35 23.11
N MET A 20 2.76 9.10 22.71
CA MET A 20 2.67 8.69 21.30
C MET A 20 1.43 9.27 20.62
N LEU A 21 0.26 9.25 21.27
CA LEU A 21 -0.97 9.84 20.72
C LEU A 21 -0.86 11.34 20.54
N SER A 22 -0.21 12.05 21.47
CA SER A 22 0.03 13.49 21.33
C SER A 22 0.95 13.79 20.14
N THR A 23 1.99 12.98 19.94
CA THR A 23 2.91 13.10 18.80
C THR A 23 2.22 12.84 17.46
N ILE A 24 1.33 11.83 17.40
CA ILE A 24 0.54 11.55 16.17
C ILE A 24 -0.35 12.75 15.80
N ARG A 25 -0.98 13.41 16.78
CA ARG A 25 -1.81 14.58 16.52
C ARG A 25 -1.03 15.80 16.00
N GLN A 26 0.26 15.87 16.31
CA GLN A 26 1.14 16.95 15.85
C GLN A 26 1.74 16.69 14.45
N LEU A 27 1.49 15.51 13.86
CA LEU A 27 1.97 15.21 12.52
C LEU A 27 1.39 16.20 11.49
N PRO A 28 2.18 16.61 10.48
CA PRO A 28 1.75 17.50 9.42
C PRO A 28 0.54 16.94 8.67
N ARG A 29 -0.30 17.83 8.13
CA ARG A 29 -1.48 17.46 7.31
C ARG A 29 -1.11 16.52 6.16
N THR A 30 0.06 16.67 5.57
CA THR A 30 0.57 15.79 4.50
C THR A 30 0.63 14.33 4.93
N VAL A 31 1.09 14.05 6.16
CA VAL A 31 1.18 12.68 6.70
C VAL A 31 -0.21 12.07 6.87
N TRP A 32 -1.16 12.85 7.40
CA TRP A 32 -2.55 12.43 7.55
C TRP A 32 -3.22 12.14 6.21
N LEU A 33 -3.02 13.02 5.22
CA LEU A 33 -3.57 12.84 3.87
C LEU A 33 -2.99 11.59 3.19
N ILE A 34 -1.67 11.39 3.27
CA ILE A 34 -1.02 10.20 2.73
C ILE A 34 -1.56 8.95 3.41
N GLY A 35 -1.66 8.94 4.74
CA GLY A 35 -2.19 7.81 5.50
C GLY A 35 -3.63 7.47 5.11
N PHE A 36 -4.50 8.49 5.02
CA PHE A 36 -5.90 8.27 4.65
C PHE A 36 -6.08 7.80 3.20
N ILE A 37 -5.34 8.39 2.25
CA ILE A 37 -5.34 7.95 0.85
C ILE A 37 -4.86 6.49 0.75
N SER A 38 -3.83 6.13 1.49
CA SER A 38 -3.34 4.75 1.56
C SER A 38 -4.38 3.80 2.13
N LEU A 39 -5.02 4.15 3.24
CA LEU A 39 -6.09 3.35 3.85
C LEU A 39 -7.22 3.05 2.84
N VAL A 40 -7.75 4.08 2.19
CA VAL A 40 -8.84 3.91 1.21
C VAL A 40 -8.38 3.08 0.01
N ASN A 41 -7.17 3.36 -0.51
CA ASN A 41 -6.61 2.63 -1.63
C ASN A 41 -6.35 1.16 -1.29
N ASP A 42 -5.79 0.88 -0.12
CA ASP A 42 -5.46 -0.49 0.28
C ASP A 42 -6.73 -1.26 0.65
N SER A 43 -7.72 -0.63 1.30
CA SER A 43 -9.05 -1.22 1.47
C SER A 43 -9.65 -1.65 0.12
N SER A 44 -9.60 -0.78 -0.89
CA SER A 44 -10.10 -1.09 -2.24
C SER A 44 -9.30 -2.21 -2.93
N SER A 45 -7.97 -2.27 -2.74
CA SER A 45 -7.12 -3.33 -3.30
C SER A 45 -7.38 -4.68 -2.66
N GLU A 46 -7.42 -4.70 -1.33
CA GLU A 46 -7.55 -5.91 -0.53
C GLU A 46 -8.97 -6.47 -0.55
N MET A 47 -9.99 -5.63 -0.84
CA MET A 47 -11.35 -6.10 -1.12
C MET A 47 -11.41 -7.02 -2.34
N LEU A 48 -10.56 -6.80 -3.35
CA LEU A 48 -10.50 -7.66 -4.54
C LEU A 48 -9.80 -8.99 -4.28
N TYR A 49 -8.95 -9.08 -3.27
CA TYR A 49 -8.11 -10.25 -3.03
C TYR A 49 -8.90 -11.57 -2.84
N PRO A 50 -9.96 -11.64 -2.01
CA PRO A 50 -10.79 -12.82 -1.90
C PRO A 50 -11.71 -13.05 -3.11
N LEU A 51 -12.02 -11.98 -3.87
CA LEU A 51 -12.94 -12.07 -5.01
C LEU A 51 -12.27 -12.61 -6.27
N ILE A 52 -10.97 -12.34 -6.49
CA ILE A 52 -10.25 -12.75 -7.70
C ILE A 52 -10.23 -14.28 -7.88
N PRO A 53 -9.87 -15.11 -6.88
CA PRO A 53 -9.91 -16.56 -7.02
C PRO A 53 -11.30 -17.09 -7.32
N LEU A 54 -12.33 -16.54 -6.66
CA LEU A 54 -13.72 -16.85 -6.92
C LEU A 54 -14.12 -16.53 -8.35
N TYR A 55 -13.82 -15.33 -8.82
CA TYR A 55 -14.12 -14.88 -10.17
C TYR A 55 -13.40 -15.72 -11.23
N LEU A 56 -12.12 -16.04 -11.00
CA LEU A 56 -11.35 -16.93 -11.88
C LEU A 56 -11.96 -18.31 -12.00
N SER A 57 -12.37 -18.92 -10.90
CA SER A 57 -12.90 -20.28 -10.90
C SER A 57 -14.34 -20.38 -11.38
N SER A 58 -15.21 -19.44 -10.96
CA SER A 58 -16.66 -19.52 -11.21
C SER A 58 -17.11 -18.85 -12.51
N VAL A 59 -16.45 -17.76 -12.91
CA VAL A 59 -16.86 -16.98 -14.08
C VAL A 59 -15.93 -17.20 -15.28
N LEU A 60 -14.62 -17.11 -15.04
CA LEU A 60 -13.62 -17.25 -16.11
C LEU A 60 -13.21 -18.71 -16.37
N MET A 61 -13.72 -19.65 -15.57
CA MET A 61 -13.42 -21.09 -15.66
C MET A 61 -11.92 -21.39 -15.74
N ALA A 62 -11.09 -20.59 -15.06
CA ALA A 62 -9.64 -20.68 -15.07
C ALA A 62 -9.13 -21.30 -13.77
N GLY A 63 -8.15 -22.22 -13.91
CA GLY A 63 -7.61 -22.96 -12.78
C GLY A 63 -6.57 -22.19 -11.96
N PRO A 64 -6.05 -22.81 -10.86
CA PRO A 64 -5.06 -22.21 -9.96
C PRO A 64 -3.77 -21.74 -10.66
N ARG A 65 -3.41 -22.36 -11.79
CA ARG A 65 -2.24 -21.91 -12.58
C ARG A 65 -2.39 -20.49 -13.11
N ALA A 66 -3.61 -20.12 -13.56
CA ALA A 66 -3.87 -18.77 -14.03
C ALA A 66 -3.73 -17.75 -12.89
N LEU A 67 -4.23 -18.07 -11.69
CA LEU A 67 -4.05 -17.25 -10.49
C LEU A 67 -2.56 -17.05 -10.15
N GLY A 68 -1.77 -18.13 -10.15
CA GLY A 68 -0.34 -18.07 -9.88
C GLY A 68 0.42 -17.20 -10.89
N ILE A 69 0.08 -17.28 -12.18
CA ILE A 69 0.66 -16.44 -13.22
C ILE A 69 0.27 -14.97 -13.01
N ILE A 70 -1.00 -14.69 -12.77
CA ILE A 70 -1.53 -13.33 -12.56
C ILE A 70 -0.83 -12.66 -11.37
N GLU A 71 -0.86 -13.30 -10.22
CA GLU A 71 -0.29 -12.72 -9.00
C GLU A 71 1.25 -12.69 -9.04
N GLY A 72 1.90 -13.73 -9.59
CA GLY A 72 3.35 -13.78 -9.72
C GLY A 72 3.90 -12.69 -10.64
N VAL A 73 3.32 -12.50 -11.83
CA VAL A 73 3.71 -11.42 -12.76
C VAL A 73 3.43 -10.06 -12.15
N ALA A 74 2.27 -9.90 -11.52
CA ALA A 74 1.85 -8.66 -10.90
C ALA A 74 2.82 -8.25 -9.77
N GLU A 75 3.16 -9.13 -8.85
CA GLU A 75 4.02 -8.83 -7.70
C GLU A 75 5.49 -8.61 -8.11
N ALA A 76 6.01 -9.41 -9.05
CA ALA A 76 7.34 -9.19 -9.62
C ALA A 76 7.45 -7.80 -10.26
N THR A 77 6.44 -7.39 -11.03
CA THR A 77 6.37 -6.07 -11.64
C THR A 77 6.37 -4.96 -10.60
N ALA A 78 5.53 -5.05 -9.56
CA ALA A 78 5.47 -4.05 -8.51
C ALA A 78 6.83 -3.88 -7.81
N SER A 79 7.51 -4.99 -7.52
CA SER A 79 8.82 -5.00 -6.84
C SER A 79 9.90 -4.34 -7.69
N LEU A 80 9.99 -4.69 -8.98
CA LEU A 80 10.96 -4.10 -9.90
C LEU A 80 10.72 -2.59 -10.10
N LEU A 81 9.46 -2.20 -10.30
CA LEU A 81 9.10 -0.80 -10.50
C LEU A 81 9.27 0.04 -9.24
N LYS A 82 9.12 -0.53 -8.06
CA LYS A 82 9.42 0.16 -6.80
C LYS A 82 10.89 0.57 -6.73
N LEU A 83 11.82 -0.32 -7.12
CA LEU A 83 13.25 0.00 -7.19
C LEU A 83 13.51 1.09 -8.23
N PHE A 84 12.96 0.94 -9.44
CA PHE A 84 13.12 1.92 -10.50
C PHE A 84 12.58 3.29 -10.13
N SER A 85 11.37 3.37 -9.58
CA SER A 85 10.75 4.63 -9.17
C SER A 85 11.53 5.32 -8.04
N GLY A 86 12.15 4.55 -7.15
CA GLY A 86 13.05 5.08 -6.12
C GLY A 86 14.23 5.83 -6.73
N VAL A 87 14.96 5.18 -7.63
CA VAL A 87 16.12 5.79 -8.32
C VAL A 87 15.73 7.05 -9.10
N VAL A 88 14.59 7.02 -9.80
CA VAL A 88 14.12 8.18 -10.56
C VAL A 88 13.76 9.34 -9.64
N VAL A 89 13.07 9.09 -8.53
CA VAL A 89 12.68 10.14 -7.58
C VAL A 89 13.88 10.75 -6.88
N ASP A 90 14.88 9.94 -6.51
CA ASP A 90 16.11 10.43 -5.91
C ASP A 90 16.86 11.40 -6.84
N ARG A 91 16.83 11.14 -8.15
CA ARG A 91 17.44 12.00 -9.16
C ARG A 91 16.63 13.26 -9.49
N THR A 92 15.31 13.11 -9.62
CA THR A 92 14.44 14.20 -10.11
C THR A 92 13.85 15.06 -9.00
N ARG A 93 13.81 14.57 -7.76
CA ARG A 93 13.15 15.18 -6.60
C ARG A 93 11.66 15.51 -6.81
N HIS A 94 11.02 14.91 -7.82
CA HIS A 94 9.62 15.13 -8.15
C HIS A 94 8.77 13.90 -7.81
N SER A 95 8.29 13.82 -6.56
CA SER A 95 7.49 12.67 -6.09
C SER A 95 6.02 12.73 -6.53
N LYS A 96 5.42 13.93 -6.58
CA LYS A 96 3.98 14.11 -6.79
C LYS A 96 3.44 13.49 -8.09
N PRO A 97 4.04 13.70 -9.28
CA PRO A 97 3.51 13.12 -10.52
C PRO A 97 3.43 11.59 -10.47
N TRP A 98 4.45 10.94 -9.94
CA TRP A 98 4.51 9.49 -9.81
C TRP A 98 3.43 8.94 -8.89
N ILE A 99 3.16 9.64 -7.79
CA ILE A 99 2.09 9.31 -6.85
C ILE A 99 0.73 9.42 -7.55
N VAL A 100 0.47 10.52 -8.26
CA VAL A 100 -0.81 10.75 -8.96
C VAL A 100 -1.04 9.70 -10.06
N ILE A 101 -0.02 9.42 -10.89
CA ILE A 101 -0.10 8.38 -11.91
C ILE A 101 -0.37 7.02 -11.28
N GLY A 102 0.35 6.68 -10.20
CA GLY A 102 0.19 5.38 -9.53
C GLY A 102 -1.20 5.17 -8.92
N TYR A 103 -1.78 6.18 -8.27
CA TYR A 103 -3.15 6.10 -7.76
C TYR A 103 -4.19 6.17 -8.88
N GLY A 104 -3.93 6.95 -9.93
CA GLY A 104 -4.80 7.03 -11.12
C GLY A 104 -4.95 5.68 -11.80
N LEU A 105 -3.84 4.97 -12.05
CA LEU A 105 -3.88 3.62 -12.62
C LEU A 105 -4.70 2.64 -11.78
N ALA A 106 -4.59 2.73 -10.45
CA ALA A 106 -5.39 1.90 -9.55
C ALA A 106 -6.88 2.28 -9.59
N ALA A 107 -7.19 3.57 -9.54
CA ALA A 107 -8.57 4.07 -9.51
C ALA A 107 -9.35 3.74 -10.79
N PHE A 108 -8.71 3.87 -11.95
CA PHE A 108 -9.34 3.53 -13.23
C PHE A 108 -9.28 2.03 -13.56
N GLY A 109 -8.20 1.35 -13.18
CA GLY A 109 -8.03 -0.07 -13.51
C GLY A 109 -8.97 -1.00 -12.76
N ARG A 110 -9.17 -0.78 -11.45
CA ARG A 110 -9.96 -1.71 -10.62
C ARG A 110 -11.41 -1.86 -11.05
N PRO A 111 -12.17 -0.81 -11.38
CA PRO A 111 -13.54 -0.97 -11.87
C PRO A 111 -13.63 -1.76 -13.17
N LEU A 112 -12.59 -1.75 -14.02
CA LEU A 112 -12.57 -2.50 -15.27
C LEU A 112 -12.57 -4.02 -15.05
N ILE A 113 -12.21 -4.51 -13.86
CA ILE A 113 -12.28 -5.94 -13.53
C ILE A 113 -13.71 -6.48 -13.71
N ALA A 114 -14.72 -5.67 -13.42
CA ALA A 114 -16.12 -6.06 -13.58
C ALA A 114 -16.53 -6.37 -15.03
N PHE A 115 -15.78 -5.86 -16.01
CA PHE A 115 -16.07 -6.04 -17.44
C PHE A 115 -15.17 -7.10 -18.11
N VAL A 116 -14.30 -7.74 -17.35
CA VAL A 116 -13.37 -8.74 -17.90
C VAL A 116 -14.08 -10.05 -18.16
N THR A 117 -13.92 -10.59 -19.37
CA THR A 117 -14.52 -11.86 -19.80
C THR A 117 -13.50 -12.98 -19.96
N SER A 118 -12.21 -12.72 -19.70
CA SER A 118 -11.15 -13.71 -19.88
C SER A 118 -10.01 -13.51 -18.87
N TRP A 119 -9.34 -14.60 -18.47
CA TRP A 119 -8.23 -14.52 -17.51
C TRP A 119 -7.02 -13.68 -18.00
N PRO A 120 -6.67 -13.64 -19.34
CA PRO A 120 -5.63 -12.72 -19.80
C PRO A 120 -6.01 -11.24 -19.64
N GLY A 121 -7.29 -10.90 -19.81
CA GLY A 121 -7.81 -9.56 -19.53
C GLY A 121 -7.62 -9.18 -18.06
N LEU A 122 -7.91 -10.10 -17.14
CA LEU A 122 -7.67 -9.90 -15.71
C LEU A 122 -6.18 -9.71 -15.41
N LEU A 123 -5.30 -10.50 -16.06
CA LEU A 123 -3.84 -10.34 -15.95
C LEU A 123 -3.41 -8.91 -16.32
N VAL A 124 -3.91 -8.37 -17.45
CA VAL A 124 -3.54 -7.00 -17.90
C VAL A 124 -3.97 -5.96 -16.86
N ILE A 125 -5.17 -6.06 -16.31
CA ILE A 125 -5.65 -5.08 -15.32
C ILE A 125 -4.87 -5.21 -14.01
N ARG A 126 -4.62 -6.42 -13.53
CA ARG A 126 -3.79 -6.65 -12.32
C ARG A 126 -2.37 -6.16 -12.53
N PHE A 127 -1.79 -6.39 -13.69
CA PHE A 127 -0.49 -5.84 -14.07
C PHE A 127 -0.48 -4.31 -13.99
N ALA A 128 -1.46 -3.64 -14.59
CA ALA A 128 -1.59 -2.17 -14.54
C ALA A 128 -1.74 -1.63 -13.11
N ASP A 129 -2.54 -2.28 -12.26
CA ASP A 129 -2.67 -1.91 -10.84
C ASP A 129 -1.33 -2.04 -10.10
N ARG A 130 -0.56 -3.10 -10.36
CA ARG A 130 0.76 -3.32 -9.75
C ARG A 130 1.83 -2.37 -10.29
N VAL A 131 1.78 -2.00 -11.57
CA VAL A 131 2.58 -0.90 -12.13
C VAL A 131 2.31 0.39 -11.35
N GLY A 132 1.05 0.72 -11.13
CA GLY A 132 0.65 1.87 -10.32
C GLY A 132 1.20 1.79 -8.89
N LYS A 133 1.14 0.60 -8.24
CA LYS A 133 1.69 0.37 -6.90
C LYS A 133 3.22 0.58 -6.88
N GLY A 134 3.93 0.06 -7.87
CA GLY A 134 5.38 0.23 -8.00
C GLY A 134 5.79 1.70 -8.14
N PHE A 135 5.09 2.44 -9.01
CA PHE A 135 5.38 3.86 -9.24
C PHE A 135 5.11 4.76 -8.04
N ARG A 136 4.08 4.50 -7.24
CA ARG A 136 3.74 5.37 -6.10
C ARG A 136 4.48 5.06 -4.80
N SER A 137 4.97 3.84 -4.61
CA SER A 137 5.49 3.38 -3.31
C SER A 137 6.71 4.19 -2.85
N SER A 138 7.82 4.19 -3.63
CA SER A 138 9.03 4.93 -3.25
C SER A 138 8.83 6.46 -3.24
N PRO A 139 8.14 7.08 -4.23
CA PRO A 139 7.85 8.51 -4.19
C PRO A 139 7.01 8.93 -2.98
N ARG A 140 6.06 8.10 -2.56
CA ARG A 140 5.25 8.33 -1.37
C ARG A 140 6.08 8.29 -0.10
N ASP A 141 6.93 7.27 0.03
CA ASP A 141 7.82 7.13 1.18
C ASP A 141 8.82 8.30 1.27
N ALA A 142 9.35 8.76 0.13
CA ALA A 142 10.21 9.95 0.06
C ALA A 142 9.47 11.24 0.47
N LEU A 143 8.21 11.42 0.01
CA LEU A 143 7.38 12.56 0.39
C LEU A 143 7.05 12.53 1.90
N LEU A 144 6.77 11.35 2.44
CA LEU A 144 6.51 11.15 3.87
C LEU A 144 7.74 11.53 4.70
N ALA A 145 8.92 11.01 4.34
CA ALA A 145 10.18 11.31 5.02
C ALA A 145 10.56 12.80 4.95
N GLY A 146 10.27 13.47 3.83
CA GLY A 146 10.52 14.90 3.63
C GLY A 146 9.49 15.83 4.31
N SER A 147 8.36 15.28 4.78
CA SER A 147 7.27 16.06 5.41
C SER A 147 7.47 16.24 6.92
N VAL A 148 8.41 15.51 7.55
CA VAL A 148 8.64 15.50 9.00
C VAL A 148 10.12 15.62 9.32
N GLY A 149 10.42 16.13 10.53
CA GLY A 149 11.78 16.12 11.05
C GLY A 149 12.33 14.71 11.32
N PRO A 150 13.67 14.55 11.42
CA PRO A 150 14.30 13.26 11.67
C PRO A 150 13.70 12.51 12.87
N ASP A 151 13.42 13.21 13.96
CA ASP A 151 12.91 12.65 15.21
C ASP A 151 11.46 12.12 15.10
N GLN A 152 10.69 12.65 14.16
CA GLN A 152 9.29 12.26 13.94
C GLN A 152 9.11 11.20 12.83
N ARG A 153 10.17 10.85 12.10
CA ARG A 153 10.09 9.89 10.98
C ARG A 153 9.54 8.53 11.41
N GLY A 154 10.01 8.00 12.55
CA GLY A 154 9.52 6.72 13.10
C GLY A 154 8.02 6.72 13.32
N VAL A 155 7.49 7.78 13.95
CA VAL A 155 6.05 7.93 14.22
C VAL A 155 5.25 8.12 12.91
N ALA A 156 5.75 8.93 11.98
CA ALA A 156 5.09 9.16 10.70
C ALA A 156 4.98 7.88 9.85
N PHE A 157 6.06 7.09 9.75
CA PHE A 157 6.06 5.81 9.06
C PHE A 157 5.21 4.77 9.79
N GLY A 158 5.25 4.72 11.13
CA GLY A 158 4.41 3.86 11.96
C GLY A 158 2.93 4.14 11.74
N PHE A 159 2.53 5.43 11.77
CA PHE A 159 1.17 5.86 11.47
C PHE A 159 0.73 5.46 10.06
N HIS A 160 1.58 5.72 9.05
CA HIS A 160 1.29 5.33 7.67
C HIS A 160 1.10 3.81 7.52
N ARG A 161 1.98 2.99 8.13
CA ARG A 161 1.86 1.54 8.13
C ARG A 161 0.62 1.03 8.84
N ALA A 162 0.23 1.70 9.93
CA ALA A 162 -1.02 1.40 10.62
C ALA A 162 -2.24 1.65 9.71
N MET A 163 -2.24 2.74 8.93
CA MET A 163 -3.29 3.01 7.94
C MET A 163 -3.32 1.98 6.81
N ASP A 164 -2.15 1.59 6.25
CA ASP A 164 -2.05 0.52 5.23
C ASP A 164 -2.64 -0.79 5.78
N ASN A 165 -2.22 -1.22 6.98
CA ASN A 165 -2.70 -2.44 7.61
C ASN A 165 -4.19 -2.39 7.97
N ALA A 166 -4.69 -1.24 8.43
CA ALA A 166 -6.12 -1.05 8.68
C ALA A 166 -6.92 -1.23 7.37
N GLY A 167 -6.42 -0.69 6.26
CA GLY A 167 -7.00 -0.91 4.93
C GLY A 167 -7.02 -2.38 4.54
N ALA A 168 -5.93 -3.10 4.80
CA ALA A 168 -5.82 -4.53 4.52
C ALA A 168 -6.81 -5.40 5.33
N VAL A 169 -7.22 -4.95 6.51
CA VAL A 169 -8.26 -5.61 7.31
C VAL A 169 -9.67 -5.22 6.86
N ILE A 170 -9.90 -3.91 6.63
CA ILE A 170 -11.22 -3.39 6.25
C ILE A 170 -11.66 -3.95 4.89
N GLY A 171 -10.74 -4.01 3.91
CA GLY A 171 -11.05 -4.45 2.55
C GLY A 171 -11.75 -5.82 2.49
N PRO A 172 -11.13 -6.91 2.95
CA PRO A 172 -11.73 -8.23 2.95
C PRO A 172 -13.02 -8.33 3.79
N LEU A 173 -13.12 -7.59 4.91
CA LEU A 173 -14.34 -7.56 5.71
C LEU A 173 -15.52 -6.94 4.94
N VAL A 174 -15.28 -5.83 4.24
CA VAL A 174 -16.30 -5.21 3.37
C VAL A 174 -16.68 -6.17 2.23
N ALA A 175 -15.70 -6.79 1.57
CA ALA A 175 -15.97 -7.78 0.52
C ALA A 175 -16.84 -8.94 1.03
N SER A 176 -16.51 -9.49 2.19
CA SER A 176 -17.26 -10.58 2.81
C SER A 176 -18.69 -10.15 3.17
N ALA A 177 -18.87 -8.95 3.74
CA ALA A 177 -20.18 -8.43 4.07
C ALA A 177 -21.07 -8.22 2.82
N LEU A 178 -20.48 -7.70 1.73
CA LEU A 178 -21.19 -7.53 0.45
C LEU A 178 -21.59 -8.86 -0.20
N LEU A 179 -20.73 -9.88 -0.11
CA LEU A 179 -21.06 -11.23 -0.60
C LEU A 179 -22.23 -11.83 0.15
N VAL A 180 -22.25 -11.73 1.49
CA VAL A 180 -23.36 -12.25 2.32
C VAL A 180 -24.66 -11.46 2.08
N ALA A 181 -24.58 -10.14 1.87
CA ALA A 181 -25.77 -9.32 1.61
C ALA A 181 -26.35 -9.49 0.19
N GLY A 182 -25.55 -10.00 -0.75
CA GLY A 182 -25.97 -10.23 -2.14
C GLY A 182 -26.47 -11.64 -2.43
N THR A 183 -26.42 -12.56 -1.46
CA THR A 183 -26.95 -13.92 -1.52
C THR A 183 -28.30 -14.02 -0.83
#